data_4556337eb8647ca39d9609278f20de7a
#
_entry.id   4556337eb8647ca39d9609278f20de7a
#
_cell.length_a   1.000
_cell.length_b   1.000
_cell.length_c   1.000
_cell.angle_alpha   90.00
_cell.angle_beta   90.00
_cell.angle_gamma   90.00
#
_symmetry.space_group_name_H-M   'P 1'
#
loop_
_entity.id
_entity.type
_entity.pdbx_description
1 polymer ?
#
loop_
_entity_poly.entity_id
_entity_poly.type
_entity_poly.pdbx_seq_one_letter_code
_entity_poly.pdbx_strand_id
1 'polypeptide(L)'
;MNLQDKRIAVLLSGGVDSSVVLYELVRQGLKPDCFYIKIGPEEDEEWDCSSEEDLEMATAVSHKYGCKLEVVDCHREYWDQVTRYTMVKVKAGFTPNPDVMCNRLIKFGVFHEKCGHDYDLIATGHYATTEEEEIAETVNRQSFNRPLKWLCTSPDPVKDQTDFLAQIEDWQLQKAIFPIGHMMKEEVREIAEREHLVNAKRKDSQGICFLGKINYNDYIRRYLGEQPGDVIELETGKKIGQHKGLWFHTIGQRKGMGFGGGPWFVVKKDVHLNILYVSHGYDPQTAYKQDFPIHDFHALTLPLEQCFGSPLTSGYPITFKIRHTPEYIPGTLEPTADGYLVHSSKPIHGVAPGQFCVIYDSNHHRCLGSGEITL
;
A
#
# COMPACT_ATOMS: atom_id res chain seq x y z
N MET A 1 5.03 10.96 -23.07
CA MET A 1 3.77 10.42 -23.65
C MET A 1 2.85 11.57 -24.10
N ASN A 2 2.26 11.53 -25.31
CA ASN A 2 1.22 12.48 -25.72
C ASN A 2 -0.14 11.98 -25.20
N LEU A 3 -0.82 12.75 -24.35
CA LEU A 3 -2.10 12.38 -23.74
C LEU A 3 -3.33 12.81 -24.55
N GLN A 4 -3.16 13.66 -25.60
CA GLN A 4 -4.27 14.28 -26.33
C GLN A 4 -5.16 13.27 -27.08
N ASP A 5 -4.58 12.15 -27.52
CA ASP A 5 -5.29 11.11 -28.27
C ASP A 5 -5.71 9.92 -27.40
N LYS A 6 -5.55 10.03 -26.05
CA LYS A 6 -5.81 8.96 -25.11
C LYS A 6 -7.15 9.13 -24.40
N ARG A 7 -7.91 8.04 -24.29
CA ARG A 7 -9.07 7.97 -23.40
C ARG A 7 -8.57 7.72 -21.97
N ILE A 8 -8.90 8.64 -21.05
CA ILE A 8 -8.40 8.62 -19.68
C ILE A 8 -9.57 8.44 -18.73
N ALA A 9 -9.48 7.43 -17.86
CA ALA A 9 -10.34 7.25 -16.69
C ALA A 9 -9.68 7.89 -15.47
N VAL A 10 -10.37 8.74 -14.71
CA VAL A 10 -9.91 9.29 -13.44
C VAL A 10 -10.63 8.61 -12.28
N LEU A 11 -9.90 7.97 -11.38
CA LEU A 11 -10.45 7.44 -10.14
C LEU A 11 -10.60 8.58 -9.13
N LEU A 12 -11.82 9.08 -8.97
CA LEU A 12 -12.16 10.25 -8.17
C LEU A 12 -12.78 9.82 -6.84
N SER A 13 -11.99 9.86 -5.75
CA SER A 13 -12.38 9.36 -4.43
C SER A 13 -13.09 10.39 -3.53
N GLY A 14 -13.31 11.62 -4.01
CA GLY A 14 -13.80 12.72 -3.18
C GLY A 14 -12.72 13.38 -2.30
N GLY A 15 -11.51 12.82 -2.25
CA GLY A 15 -10.35 13.41 -1.58
C GLY A 15 -9.70 14.53 -2.40
N VAL A 16 -8.90 15.36 -1.73
CA VAL A 16 -8.20 16.52 -2.36
C VAL A 16 -7.29 16.08 -3.49
N ASP A 17 -6.50 15.03 -3.28
CA ASP A 17 -5.51 14.55 -4.24
C ASP A 17 -6.14 14.14 -5.57
N SER A 18 -7.17 13.31 -5.54
CA SER A 18 -7.89 12.90 -6.75
C SER A 18 -8.60 14.06 -7.46
N SER A 19 -9.03 15.07 -6.70
CA SER A 19 -9.64 16.28 -7.26
C SER A 19 -8.63 17.14 -8.02
N VAL A 20 -7.41 17.26 -7.49
CA VAL A 20 -6.32 17.97 -8.18
C VAL A 20 -5.83 17.19 -9.40
N VAL A 21 -5.87 15.84 -9.37
CA VAL A 21 -5.64 15.02 -10.58
C VAL A 21 -6.58 15.41 -11.71
N LEU A 22 -7.88 15.52 -11.41
CA LEU A 22 -8.86 15.93 -12.42
C LEU A 22 -8.58 17.33 -12.94
N TYR A 23 -8.29 18.29 -12.04
CA TYR A 23 -7.91 19.64 -12.44
C TYR A 23 -6.69 19.66 -13.35
N GLU A 24 -5.62 18.95 -13.03
CA GLU A 24 -4.38 18.91 -13.82
C GLU A 24 -4.59 18.36 -15.23
N LEU A 25 -5.44 17.36 -15.40
CA LEU A 25 -5.79 16.83 -16.71
C LEU A 25 -6.64 17.81 -17.52
N VAL A 26 -7.67 18.39 -16.90
CA VAL A 26 -8.55 19.37 -17.57
C VAL A 26 -7.79 20.64 -17.94
N ARG A 27 -6.86 21.11 -17.10
CA ARG A 27 -5.99 22.26 -17.38
C ARG A 27 -5.12 22.05 -18.64
N GLN A 28 -4.78 20.80 -18.95
CA GLN A 28 -4.05 20.41 -20.16
C GLN A 28 -4.97 20.28 -21.39
N GLY A 29 -6.26 20.61 -21.26
CA GLY A 29 -7.25 20.52 -22.35
C GLY A 29 -7.83 19.13 -22.55
N LEU A 30 -7.58 18.18 -21.63
CA LEU A 30 -8.11 16.82 -21.69
C LEU A 30 -9.56 16.78 -21.16
N LYS A 31 -10.32 15.77 -21.58
CA LYS A 31 -11.69 15.52 -21.12
C LYS A 31 -11.81 14.08 -20.62
N PRO A 32 -11.32 13.81 -19.41
CA PRO A 32 -11.39 12.46 -18.85
C PRO A 32 -12.81 12.13 -18.36
N ASP A 33 -13.14 10.83 -18.33
CA ASP A 33 -14.30 10.33 -17.62
C ASP A 33 -13.89 10.03 -16.17
N CYS A 34 -14.76 10.38 -15.21
CA CYS A 34 -14.51 10.18 -13.78
C CYS A 34 -15.25 8.97 -13.27
N PHE A 35 -14.62 8.22 -12.38
CA PHE A 35 -15.20 7.04 -11.75
C PHE A 35 -15.03 7.11 -10.23
N TYR A 36 -16.13 6.87 -9.52
CA TYR A 36 -16.10 6.65 -8.09
C TYR A 36 -16.23 5.15 -7.83
N ILE A 37 -15.20 4.53 -7.26
CA ILE A 37 -15.23 3.12 -6.88
C ILE A 37 -15.92 3.01 -5.51
N LYS A 38 -17.14 2.45 -5.50
CA LYS A 38 -17.88 2.21 -4.27
C LYS A 38 -17.43 0.87 -3.68
N ILE A 39 -16.79 0.95 -2.51
CA ILE A 39 -16.31 -0.15 -1.68
C ILE A 39 -16.74 0.13 -0.23
N GLY A 40 -16.70 -0.87 0.62
CA GLY A 40 -17.04 -0.71 2.04
C GLY A 40 -17.99 -1.82 2.51
N PRO A 41 -18.57 -1.70 3.69
CA PRO A 41 -19.57 -2.64 4.19
C PRO A 41 -20.86 -2.61 3.36
N GLU A 42 -21.61 -3.71 3.37
CA GLU A 42 -22.93 -3.78 2.72
C GLU A 42 -23.91 -2.76 3.33
N GLU A 43 -24.93 -2.34 2.56
CA GLU A 43 -25.87 -1.25 2.93
C GLU A 43 -26.66 -1.52 4.23
N ASP A 44 -26.80 -2.78 4.64
CA ASP A 44 -27.47 -3.19 5.87
C ASP A 44 -26.57 -3.09 7.13
N GLU A 45 -25.32 -2.69 6.98
CA GLU A 45 -24.38 -2.56 8.08
C GLU A 45 -24.38 -1.13 8.62
N GLU A 46 -24.76 -0.94 9.89
CA GLU A 46 -24.68 0.33 10.64
C GLU A 46 -23.23 0.78 10.85
N TRP A 47 -22.58 1.21 9.76
CA TRP A 47 -21.27 1.84 9.82
C TRP A 47 -21.41 3.32 9.44
N ASP A 48 -20.82 4.20 10.22
CA ASP A 48 -20.66 5.62 9.87
C ASP A 48 -19.62 5.73 8.73
N CYS A 49 -20.03 5.31 7.52
CA CYS A 49 -19.18 5.28 6.36
C CYS A 49 -19.19 6.66 5.68
N SER A 50 -18.00 7.23 5.43
CA SER A 50 -17.86 8.50 4.71
C SER A 50 -18.20 8.41 3.21
N SER A 51 -18.71 7.26 2.74
CA SER A 51 -18.95 7.00 1.32
C SER A 51 -19.93 7.96 0.65
N GLU A 52 -20.98 8.39 1.35
CA GLU A 52 -21.94 9.39 0.83
C GLU A 52 -21.29 10.76 0.70
N GLU A 53 -20.59 11.22 1.74
CA GLU A 53 -19.84 12.48 1.71
C GLU A 53 -18.75 12.45 0.63
N ASP A 54 -18.03 11.33 0.47
CA ASP A 54 -17.03 11.14 -0.55
C ASP A 54 -17.62 11.24 -1.96
N LEU A 55 -18.77 10.60 -2.19
CA LEU A 55 -19.47 10.64 -3.48
C LEU A 55 -20.03 12.04 -3.77
N GLU A 56 -20.57 12.76 -2.77
CA GLU A 56 -20.99 14.15 -2.93
C GLU A 56 -19.84 15.05 -3.35
N MET A 57 -18.67 14.92 -2.72
CA MET A 57 -17.47 15.67 -3.06
C MET A 57 -16.99 15.32 -4.48
N ALA A 58 -16.94 14.03 -4.83
CA ALA A 58 -16.56 13.59 -6.17
C ALA A 58 -17.52 14.15 -7.24
N THR A 59 -18.83 14.13 -6.96
CA THR A 59 -19.87 14.68 -7.83
C THR A 59 -19.70 16.19 -8.03
N ALA A 60 -19.50 16.93 -6.95
CA ALA A 60 -19.31 18.37 -7.01
C ALA A 60 -18.06 18.77 -7.81
N VAL A 61 -16.94 18.02 -7.64
CA VAL A 61 -15.70 18.27 -8.36
C VAL A 61 -15.82 17.92 -9.84
N SER A 62 -16.42 16.76 -10.18
CA SER A 62 -16.63 16.37 -11.59
C SER A 62 -17.51 17.36 -12.33
N HIS A 63 -18.60 17.83 -11.72
CA HIS A 63 -19.50 18.84 -12.28
C HIS A 63 -18.78 20.18 -12.48
N LYS A 64 -17.94 20.61 -11.56
CA LYS A 64 -17.16 21.85 -11.68
C LYS A 64 -16.34 21.89 -12.98
N TYR A 65 -15.79 20.76 -13.39
CA TYR A 65 -14.97 20.62 -14.59
C TYR A 65 -15.73 20.09 -15.82
N GLY A 66 -17.05 19.90 -15.71
CA GLY A 66 -17.89 19.41 -16.80
C GLY A 66 -17.57 17.98 -17.23
N CYS A 67 -17.05 17.17 -16.34
CA CYS A 67 -16.73 15.75 -16.56
C CYS A 67 -17.87 14.86 -16.10
N LYS A 68 -18.10 13.74 -16.82
CA LYS A 68 -19.06 12.72 -16.41
C LYS A 68 -18.49 11.94 -15.22
N LEU A 69 -19.30 11.72 -14.18
CA LEU A 69 -18.97 10.82 -13.08
C LEU A 69 -19.86 9.57 -13.18
N GLU A 70 -19.23 8.40 -13.06
CA GLU A 70 -19.90 7.11 -12.95
C GLU A 70 -19.51 6.40 -11.65
N VAL A 71 -20.48 5.77 -10.98
CA VAL A 71 -20.23 4.98 -9.78
C VAL A 71 -20.07 3.52 -10.17
N VAL A 72 -18.92 2.95 -9.79
CA VAL A 72 -18.60 1.54 -10.03
C VAL A 72 -18.71 0.79 -8.72
N ASP A 73 -19.72 -0.04 -8.59
CA ASP A 73 -19.91 -0.88 -7.41
C ASP A 73 -18.91 -2.05 -7.41
N CYS A 74 -18.07 -2.10 -6.38
CA CYS A 74 -17.04 -3.12 -6.16
C CYS A 74 -17.12 -3.73 -4.75
N HIS A 75 -18.26 -3.60 -4.03
CA HIS A 75 -18.41 -4.11 -2.67
C HIS A 75 -18.11 -5.61 -2.56
N ARG A 76 -18.76 -6.40 -3.42
CA ARG A 76 -18.62 -7.86 -3.39
C ARG A 76 -17.20 -8.29 -3.69
N GLU A 77 -16.60 -7.74 -4.74
CA GLU A 77 -15.23 -8.08 -5.13
C GLU A 77 -14.22 -7.63 -4.08
N TYR A 78 -14.46 -6.46 -3.47
CA TYR A 78 -13.64 -5.99 -2.36
C TYR A 78 -13.70 -6.95 -1.17
N TRP A 79 -14.91 -7.39 -0.81
CA TRP A 79 -15.11 -8.40 0.23
C TRP A 79 -14.37 -9.69 -0.08
N ASP A 80 -14.61 -10.27 -1.24
CA ASP A 80 -14.07 -11.57 -1.62
C ASP A 80 -12.53 -11.56 -1.76
N GLN A 81 -11.94 -10.47 -2.23
CA GLN A 81 -10.53 -10.42 -2.58
C GLN A 81 -9.67 -9.73 -1.51
N VAL A 82 -10.13 -8.63 -0.91
CA VAL A 82 -9.32 -7.84 0.02
C VAL A 82 -9.67 -8.13 1.49
N THR A 83 -10.96 -8.06 1.84
CA THR A 83 -11.38 -8.30 3.23
C THR A 83 -11.10 -9.74 3.64
N ARG A 84 -11.50 -10.70 2.81
CA ARG A 84 -11.27 -12.12 3.09
C ARG A 84 -9.77 -12.45 3.20
N TYR A 85 -8.95 -11.93 2.28
CA TYR A 85 -7.50 -12.03 2.38
C TYR A 85 -6.99 -11.52 3.74
N THR A 86 -7.42 -10.31 4.13
CA THR A 86 -7.04 -9.69 5.39
C THR A 86 -7.43 -10.57 6.58
N MET A 87 -8.67 -11.08 6.64
CA MET A 87 -9.15 -11.92 7.73
C MET A 87 -8.38 -13.25 7.84
N VAL A 88 -8.08 -13.88 6.72
CA VAL A 88 -7.28 -15.12 6.69
C VAL A 88 -5.88 -14.88 7.24
N LYS A 89 -5.21 -13.81 6.79
CA LYS A 89 -3.86 -13.46 7.23
C LYS A 89 -3.80 -13.08 8.70
N VAL A 90 -4.69 -12.24 9.20
CA VAL A 90 -4.68 -11.84 10.63
C VAL A 90 -5.02 -13.00 11.54
N LYS A 91 -5.93 -13.91 11.15
CA LYS A 91 -6.25 -15.13 11.88
C LYS A 91 -5.05 -16.07 11.97
N ALA A 92 -4.22 -16.11 10.94
CA ALA A 92 -2.95 -16.86 10.93
C ALA A 92 -1.81 -16.15 11.69
N GLY A 93 -2.06 -15.01 12.35
CA GLY A 93 -1.07 -14.28 13.17
C GLY A 93 -0.27 -13.24 12.36
N PHE A 94 -0.48 -13.13 11.06
CA PHE A 94 0.19 -12.16 10.19
C PHE A 94 -0.36 -10.73 10.37
N THR A 95 0.38 -9.77 9.84
CA THR A 95 -0.02 -8.37 9.76
C THR A 95 -0.10 -7.96 8.29
N PRO A 96 -1.22 -8.24 7.58
CA PRO A 96 -1.35 -7.92 6.15
C PRO A 96 -1.44 -6.42 5.90
N ASN A 97 -1.21 -6.03 4.64
CA ASN A 97 -1.46 -4.67 4.17
C ASN A 97 -2.61 -4.68 3.12
N PRO A 98 -3.86 -4.41 3.54
CA PRO A 98 -5.00 -4.42 2.65
C PRO A 98 -4.97 -3.31 1.59
N ASP A 99 -4.29 -2.17 1.84
CA ASP A 99 -4.23 -1.06 0.88
C ASP A 99 -3.40 -1.43 -0.35
N VAL A 100 -2.31 -2.16 -0.17
CA VAL A 100 -1.51 -2.72 -1.28
C VAL A 100 -2.37 -3.64 -2.15
N MET A 101 -3.12 -4.55 -1.50
CA MET A 101 -3.99 -5.49 -2.22
C MET A 101 -5.18 -4.78 -2.88
N CYS A 102 -5.74 -3.74 -2.25
CA CYS A 102 -6.79 -2.92 -2.83
C CYS A 102 -6.33 -2.24 -4.14
N ASN A 103 -5.12 -1.69 -4.17
CA ASN A 103 -4.59 -1.09 -5.38
C ASN A 103 -4.48 -2.13 -6.51
N ARG A 104 -3.86 -3.30 -6.25
CA ARG A 104 -3.69 -4.37 -7.23
C ARG A 104 -5.03 -4.97 -7.70
N LEU A 105 -5.87 -5.38 -6.73
CA LEU A 105 -7.04 -6.22 -7.03
C LEU A 105 -8.27 -5.39 -7.40
N ILE A 106 -8.49 -4.24 -6.78
CA ILE A 106 -9.72 -3.46 -6.98
C ILE A 106 -9.48 -2.28 -7.91
N LYS A 107 -8.58 -1.33 -7.55
CA LYS A 107 -8.42 -0.08 -8.31
C LYS A 107 -7.87 -0.28 -9.72
N PHE A 108 -6.92 -1.21 -9.88
CA PHE A 108 -6.35 -1.52 -11.19
C PHE A 108 -6.78 -2.89 -11.74
N GLY A 109 -7.40 -3.77 -10.91
CA GLY A 109 -7.93 -5.06 -11.28
C GLY A 109 -9.41 -5.01 -11.64
N VAL A 110 -10.30 -5.13 -10.66
CA VAL A 110 -11.76 -5.18 -10.86
C VAL A 110 -12.29 -3.96 -11.60
N PHE A 111 -11.79 -2.75 -11.31
CA PHE A 111 -12.16 -1.55 -12.07
C PHE A 111 -11.84 -1.72 -13.56
N HIS A 112 -10.66 -2.26 -13.89
CA HIS A 112 -10.30 -2.53 -15.28
C HIS A 112 -11.24 -3.54 -15.93
N GLU A 113 -11.59 -4.61 -15.23
CA GLU A 113 -12.51 -5.63 -15.73
C GLU A 113 -13.92 -5.09 -15.99
N LYS A 114 -14.42 -4.22 -15.10
CA LYS A 114 -15.79 -3.66 -15.22
C LYS A 114 -15.91 -2.56 -16.27
N CYS A 115 -14.96 -1.64 -16.31
CA CYS A 115 -15.04 -0.47 -17.21
C CYS A 115 -13.69 0.07 -17.68
N GLY A 116 -12.59 -0.14 -16.93
CA GLY A 116 -11.28 0.42 -17.26
C GLY A 116 -10.64 -0.15 -18.54
N HIS A 117 -11.14 -1.28 -19.06
CA HIS A 117 -10.66 -1.87 -20.32
C HIS A 117 -10.95 -0.98 -21.53
N ASP A 118 -11.98 -0.13 -21.46
CA ASP A 118 -12.34 0.82 -22.51
C ASP A 118 -11.41 2.06 -22.58
N TYR A 119 -10.52 2.22 -21.60
CA TYR A 119 -9.63 3.37 -21.46
C TYR A 119 -8.17 2.96 -21.72
N ASP A 120 -7.44 3.87 -22.36
CA ASP A 120 -6.00 3.71 -22.57
C ASP A 120 -5.24 3.85 -21.25
N LEU A 121 -5.67 4.82 -20.40
CA LEU A 121 -5.00 5.18 -19.17
C LEU A 121 -5.96 5.32 -17.99
N ILE A 122 -5.47 5.01 -16.81
CA ILE A 122 -6.17 5.15 -15.52
C ILE A 122 -5.36 6.12 -14.65
N ALA A 123 -5.94 7.27 -14.34
CA ALA A 123 -5.33 8.32 -13.53
C ALA A 123 -5.76 8.18 -12.06
N THR A 124 -4.81 8.24 -11.14
CA THR A 124 -5.07 8.17 -9.70
C THR A 124 -4.32 9.25 -8.94
N GLY A 125 -4.77 9.55 -7.72
CA GLY A 125 -4.17 10.53 -6.82
C GLY A 125 -2.98 10.01 -6.01
N HIS A 126 -2.28 8.97 -6.46
CA HIS A 126 -1.09 8.49 -5.77
C HIS A 126 0.12 9.40 -6.02
N TYR A 127 0.92 9.56 -4.98
CA TYR A 127 2.23 10.19 -5.03
C TYR A 127 3.26 9.15 -5.46
N ALA A 128 3.39 8.99 -6.76
CA ALA A 128 4.36 8.14 -7.43
C ALA A 128 4.64 8.73 -8.82
N THR A 129 5.78 8.44 -9.40
CA THR A 129 6.12 8.84 -10.78
C THR A 129 6.39 7.61 -11.64
N THR A 130 6.48 7.79 -12.94
CA THR A 130 6.84 6.72 -13.85
C THR A 130 7.88 7.18 -14.85
N GLU A 131 8.79 6.27 -15.22
CA GLU A 131 9.77 6.46 -16.29
C GLU A 131 9.59 5.41 -17.37
N GLU A 132 9.72 5.80 -18.63
CA GLU A 132 9.75 4.89 -19.77
C GLU A 132 11.20 4.72 -20.23
N GLU A 133 11.60 3.48 -20.47
CA GLU A 133 12.94 3.11 -20.93
C GLU A 133 12.82 2.31 -22.23
N GLU A 134 13.46 2.79 -23.30
CA GLU A 134 13.55 2.06 -24.57
C GLU A 134 14.40 0.82 -24.38
N ILE A 135 13.92 -0.33 -24.85
CA ILE A 135 14.67 -1.60 -24.76
C ILE A 135 15.80 -1.57 -25.78
N ALA A 136 17.04 -1.51 -25.33
CA ALA A 136 18.18 -1.75 -26.19
C ALA A 136 18.12 -3.21 -26.72
N GLU A 137 18.43 -3.43 -28.02
CA GLU A 137 18.33 -4.73 -28.73
C GLU A 137 19.06 -5.92 -28.07
N THR A 138 19.83 -5.67 -27.00
CA THR A 138 20.66 -6.64 -26.29
C THR A 138 20.01 -7.34 -25.11
N VAL A 139 18.83 -6.90 -24.65
CA VAL A 139 18.10 -7.58 -23.59
C VAL A 139 17.32 -8.75 -24.21
N ASN A 140 17.73 -9.95 -23.87
CA ASN A 140 17.21 -11.27 -24.27
C ASN A 140 15.83 -11.26 -24.94
N ARG A 141 15.76 -11.77 -26.18
CA ARG A 141 14.65 -11.80 -27.15
C ARG A 141 13.29 -12.35 -26.67
N GLN A 142 12.83 -12.02 -25.49
CA GLN A 142 11.41 -12.09 -25.18
C GLN A 142 10.82 -10.74 -25.60
N SER A 143 10.11 -10.79 -26.71
CA SER A 143 9.52 -9.68 -27.47
C SER A 143 8.69 -8.73 -26.62
N PHE A 144 9.32 -7.78 -25.97
CA PHE A 144 8.63 -6.58 -25.52
C PHE A 144 8.51 -5.62 -26.72
N ASN A 145 7.36 -5.60 -27.38
CA ASN A 145 7.08 -4.63 -28.46
C ASN A 145 6.76 -3.23 -27.93
N ARG A 146 7.15 -2.91 -26.68
CA ARG A 146 6.84 -1.65 -25.99
C ARG A 146 7.96 -1.26 -25.04
N PRO A 147 8.13 0.05 -24.75
CA PRO A 147 9.11 0.47 -23.75
C PRO A 147 8.79 -0.13 -22.37
N LEU A 148 9.82 -0.33 -21.57
CA LEU A 148 9.68 -0.70 -20.15
C LEU A 148 9.16 0.52 -19.40
N LYS A 149 8.19 0.32 -18.51
CA LYS A 149 7.68 1.36 -17.64
C LYS A 149 8.03 1.05 -16.19
N TRP A 150 8.79 1.92 -15.58
CA TRP A 150 9.23 1.80 -14.20
C TRP A 150 8.32 2.62 -13.28
N LEU A 151 7.96 2.06 -12.13
CA LEU A 151 7.37 2.80 -11.03
C LEU A 151 8.50 3.50 -10.27
N CYS A 152 8.40 4.82 -10.13
CA CYS A 152 9.43 5.64 -9.51
C CYS A 152 8.89 6.45 -8.34
N THR A 153 9.77 6.76 -7.40
CA THR A 153 9.42 7.50 -6.18
C THR A 153 8.98 8.94 -6.47
N SER A 154 8.11 9.45 -5.60
CA SER A 154 7.71 10.86 -5.60
C SER A 154 8.78 11.73 -4.95
N PRO A 155 8.91 13.02 -5.32
CA PRO A 155 9.79 13.96 -4.64
C PRO A 155 9.36 14.26 -3.17
N ASP A 156 8.09 14.00 -2.82
CA ASP A 156 7.61 14.15 -1.43
C ASP A 156 7.89 12.86 -0.63
N PRO A 157 8.92 12.82 0.23
CA PRO A 157 9.32 11.59 0.91
C PRO A 157 8.31 11.15 1.99
N VAL A 158 7.46 12.05 2.45
CA VAL A 158 6.43 11.75 3.46
C VAL A 158 5.16 11.18 2.80
N LYS A 159 4.89 11.61 1.57
CA LYS A 159 3.70 11.21 0.81
C LYS A 159 3.98 10.14 -0.24
N ASP A 160 5.24 9.83 -0.54
CA ASP A 160 5.58 8.77 -1.48
C ASP A 160 4.77 7.50 -1.21
N GLN A 161 4.04 7.03 -2.22
CA GLN A 161 3.10 5.91 -2.13
C GLN A 161 3.48 4.75 -3.05
N THR A 162 4.73 4.70 -3.51
CA THR A 162 5.22 3.59 -4.32
C THR A 162 5.15 2.26 -3.59
N ASP A 163 5.28 2.27 -2.26
CA ASP A 163 5.13 1.10 -1.40
C ASP A 163 3.72 0.51 -1.42
N PHE A 164 2.68 1.33 -1.60
CA PHE A 164 1.30 0.84 -1.78
C PHE A 164 1.03 0.31 -3.20
N LEU A 165 1.86 0.65 -4.17
CA LEU A 165 1.74 0.23 -5.56
C LEU A 165 2.66 -0.96 -5.92
N ALA A 166 3.51 -1.40 -5.00
CA ALA A 166 4.57 -2.37 -5.24
C ALA A 166 4.10 -3.80 -5.56
N GLN A 167 2.79 -4.05 -5.57
CA GLN A 167 2.18 -5.33 -5.92
C GLN A 167 1.29 -5.26 -7.18
N ILE A 168 1.17 -4.09 -7.84
CA ILE A 168 0.41 -4.02 -9.10
C ILE A 168 1.14 -4.82 -10.19
N GLU A 169 0.38 -5.33 -11.16
CA GLU A 169 0.94 -6.06 -12.29
C GLU A 169 1.58 -5.10 -13.31
N ASP A 170 2.55 -5.58 -14.09
CA ASP A 170 3.17 -4.77 -15.14
C ASP A 170 2.12 -4.16 -16.10
N TRP A 171 1.12 -4.93 -16.55
CA TRP A 171 0.08 -4.40 -17.42
C TRP A 171 -0.78 -3.31 -16.75
N GLN A 172 -0.96 -3.37 -15.41
CA GLN A 172 -1.64 -2.33 -14.64
C GLN A 172 -0.78 -1.06 -14.58
N LEU A 173 0.52 -1.21 -14.34
CA LEU A 173 1.47 -0.11 -14.36
C LEU A 173 1.52 0.58 -15.74
N GLN A 174 1.45 -0.20 -16.83
CA GLN A 174 1.40 0.38 -18.18
C GLN A 174 0.21 1.33 -18.38
N LYS A 175 -0.94 1.01 -17.80
CA LYS A 175 -2.13 1.85 -17.86
C LYS A 175 -2.17 2.96 -16.80
N ALA A 176 -1.43 2.85 -15.72
CA ALA A 176 -1.46 3.82 -14.61
C ALA A 176 -0.75 5.12 -14.96
N ILE A 177 -1.38 6.26 -14.62
CA ILE A 177 -0.73 7.57 -14.58
C ILE A 177 -1.01 8.28 -13.26
N PHE A 178 -0.05 9.06 -12.82
CA PHE A 178 -0.05 9.76 -11.54
C PHE A 178 0.19 11.26 -11.73
N PRO A 179 -0.84 12.04 -12.16
CA PRO A 179 -0.66 13.43 -12.56
C PRO A 179 -0.07 14.35 -11.49
N ILE A 180 -0.30 14.05 -10.21
CA ILE A 180 0.25 14.80 -9.07
C ILE A 180 1.52 14.18 -8.47
N GLY A 181 2.00 13.07 -9.02
CA GLY A 181 3.12 12.30 -8.45
C GLY A 181 4.44 13.06 -8.35
N HIS A 182 4.61 14.12 -9.12
CA HIS A 182 5.78 15.00 -9.12
C HIS A 182 5.65 16.22 -8.20
N MET A 183 4.52 16.36 -7.51
CA MET A 183 4.22 17.50 -6.63
C MET A 183 4.47 17.18 -5.17
N MET A 184 4.83 18.22 -4.40
CA MET A 184 4.76 18.16 -2.94
C MET A 184 3.30 18.29 -2.47
N LYS A 185 2.98 17.73 -1.32
CA LYS A 185 1.61 17.79 -0.76
C LYS A 185 1.11 19.23 -0.56
N GLU A 186 2.00 20.11 -0.16
CA GLU A 186 1.70 21.53 0.00
C GLU A 186 1.25 22.16 -1.31
N GLU A 187 1.93 21.87 -2.42
CA GLU A 187 1.55 22.37 -3.76
C GLU A 187 0.15 21.88 -4.16
N VAL A 188 -0.16 20.61 -3.89
CA VAL A 188 -1.49 20.04 -4.14
C VAL A 188 -2.55 20.77 -3.32
N ARG A 189 -2.26 21.11 -2.05
CA ARG A 189 -3.16 21.90 -1.19
C ARG A 189 -3.35 23.32 -1.70
N GLU A 190 -2.29 23.99 -2.11
CA GLU A 190 -2.34 25.34 -2.68
C GLU A 190 -3.17 25.38 -3.96
N ILE A 191 -3.01 24.38 -4.84
CA ILE A 191 -3.84 24.24 -6.04
C ILE A 191 -5.32 24.10 -5.65
N ALA A 192 -5.63 23.21 -4.71
CA ALA A 192 -6.99 22.96 -4.29
C ALA A 192 -7.67 24.22 -3.71
N GLU A 193 -6.94 25.03 -2.93
CA GLU A 193 -7.43 26.28 -2.37
C GLU A 193 -7.58 27.36 -3.44
N ARG A 194 -6.60 27.54 -4.31
CA ARG A 194 -6.64 28.50 -5.44
C ARG A 194 -7.79 28.23 -6.38
N GLU A 195 -8.03 26.96 -6.66
CA GLU A 195 -9.12 26.52 -7.53
C GLU A 195 -10.47 26.46 -6.82
N HIS A 196 -10.54 26.83 -5.55
CA HIS A 196 -11.75 26.80 -4.73
C HIS A 196 -12.47 25.42 -4.81
N LEU A 197 -11.70 24.34 -4.68
CA LEU A 197 -12.27 22.99 -4.62
C LEU A 197 -13.08 22.83 -3.34
N VAL A 198 -14.28 22.24 -3.46
CA VAL A 198 -15.20 22.06 -2.33
C VAL A 198 -14.58 21.31 -1.16
N ASN A 199 -13.63 20.42 -1.44
CA ASN A 199 -12.92 19.59 -0.49
C ASN A 199 -11.50 20.09 -0.14
N ALA A 200 -11.09 21.31 -0.54
CA ALA A 200 -9.73 21.82 -0.34
C ALA A 200 -9.23 21.73 1.12
N LYS A 201 -10.12 21.96 2.09
CA LYS A 201 -9.82 21.90 3.53
C LYS A 201 -10.03 20.52 4.17
N ARG A 202 -10.43 19.53 3.38
CA ARG A 202 -10.63 18.17 3.88
C ARG A 202 -9.31 17.56 4.33
N LYS A 203 -9.32 16.89 5.49
CA LYS A 203 -8.16 16.16 5.99
C LYS A 203 -7.89 14.96 5.10
N ASP A 204 -6.62 14.59 5.00
CA ASP A 204 -6.24 13.33 4.33
C ASP A 204 -6.85 12.14 5.08
N SER A 205 -7.17 11.09 4.34
CA SER A 205 -7.63 9.82 4.95
C SER A 205 -6.57 9.31 5.93
N GLN A 206 -7.01 8.93 7.11
CA GLN A 206 -6.16 8.37 8.15
C GLN A 206 -6.49 6.87 8.28
N GLY A 207 -5.48 6.00 8.18
CA GLY A 207 -5.67 4.55 8.28
C GLY A 207 -5.99 3.89 6.94
N ILE A 208 -6.70 2.76 6.98
CA ILE A 208 -7.03 1.97 5.78
C ILE A 208 -8.04 2.75 4.94
N CYS A 209 -7.72 2.96 3.66
CA CYS A 209 -8.41 3.87 2.75
C CYS A 209 -9.94 3.67 2.68
N PHE A 210 -10.42 2.43 2.80
CA PHE A 210 -11.84 2.10 2.65
C PHE A 210 -12.63 2.07 3.95
N LEU A 211 -11.96 2.02 5.11
CA LEU A 211 -12.64 2.01 6.42
C LEU A 211 -13.09 3.41 6.84
N GLY A 212 -12.61 4.46 6.19
CA GLY A 212 -12.93 5.83 6.56
C GLY A 212 -12.61 6.10 8.02
N LYS A 213 -13.63 6.38 8.83
CA LYS A 213 -13.50 6.65 10.27
C LYS A 213 -13.53 5.38 11.15
N ILE A 214 -13.70 4.19 10.57
CA ILE A 214 -13.81 2.94 11.31
C ILE A 214 -12.47 2.56 11.92
N ASN A 215 -12.48 2.21 13.22
CA ASN A 215 -11.29 1.70 13.89
C ASN A 215 -10.96 0.29 13.38
N TYR A 216 -9.71 0.04 13.01
CA TYR A 216 -9.26 -1.26 12.49
C TYR A 216 -9.55 -2.42 13.46
N ASN A 217 -9.36 -2.22 14.76
CA ASN A 217 -9.61 -3.28 15.74
C ASN A 217 -11.11 -3.58 15.87
N ASP A 218 -11.99 -2.58 15.71
CA ASP A 218 -13.44 -2.78 15.74
C ASP A 218 -13.89 -3.52 14.48
N TYR A 219 -13.30 -3.19 13.33
CA TYR A 219 -13.51 -3.92 12.10
C TYR A 219 -13.12 -5.40 12.22
N ILE A 220 -11.91 -5.69 12.68
CA ILE A 220 -11.44 -7.08 12.88
C ILE A 220 -12.31 -7.82 13.92
N ARG A 221 -12.68 -7.14 15.02
CA ARG A 221 -13.52 -7.74 16.09
C ARG A 221 -14.86 -8.21 15.56
N ARG A 222 -15.46 -7.47 14.63
CA ARG A 222 -16.76 -7.84 14.05
C ARG A 222 -16.70 -9.19 13.33
N TYR A 223 -15.62 -9.47 12.61
CA TYR A 223 -15.50 -10.70 11.80
C TYR A 223 -14.86 -11.86 12.54
N LEU A 224 -13.90 -11.59 13.41
CA LEU A 224 -13.16 -12.63 14.13
C LEU A 224 -13.56 -12.75 15.60
N GLY A 225 -14.33 -11.79 16.13
CA GLY A 225 -14.68 -11.74 17.54
C GLY A 225 -13.47 -11.49 18.44
N GLU A 226 -13.62 -11.88 19.71
CA GLU A 226 -12.53 -11.88 20.70
C GLU A 226 -12.15 -13.33 21.03
N GLN A 227 -10.86 -13.60 21.12
CA GLN A 227 -10.30 -14.87 21.57
C GLN A 227 -9.24 -14.59 22.64
N PRO A 228 -9.62 -14.50 23.91
CA PRO A 228 -8.68 -14.21 24.99
C PRO A 228 -7.57 -15.26 25.09
N GLY A 229 -6.35 -14.80 25.36
CA GLY A 229 -5.18 -15.63 25.56
C GLY A 229 -4.16 -14.95 26.45
N ASP A 230 -3.10 -15.68 26.80
CA ASP A 230 -2.10 -15.19 27.74
C ASP A 230 -1.09 -14.25 27.08
N VAL A 231 -0.67 -13.25 27.86
CA VAL A 231 0.46 -12.37 27.53
C VAL A 231 1.62 -12.74 28.42
N ILE A 232 2.75 -13.12 27.82
CA ILE A 232 3.92 -13.64 28.53
C ILE A 232 5.14 -12.78 28.20
N GLU A 233 5.88 -12.38 29.22
CA GLU A 233 7.20 -11.77 29.06
C GLU A 233 8.19 -12.80 28.52
N LEU A 234 8.82 -12.50 27.40
CA LEU A 234 9.66 -13.45 26.67
C LEU A 234 10.88 -13.88 27.49
N GLU A 235 11.52 -12.91 28.14
CA GLU A 235 12.78 -13.11 28.88
C GLU A 235 12.62 -13.93 30.18
N THR A 236 11.49 -13.76 30.84
CA THR A 236 11.28 -14.39 32.19
C THR A 236 10.27 -15.53 32.15
N GLY A 237 9.47 -15.65 31.11
CA GLY A 237 8.34 -16.58 31.05
C GLY A 237 7.16 -16.19 31.96
N LYS A 238 7.20 -14.99 32.56
CA LYS A 238 6.14 -14.54 33.48
C LYS A 238 4.90 -14.10 32.73
N LYS A 239 3.74 -14.53 33.20
CA LYS A 239 2.46 -14.03 32.72
C LYS A 239 2.24 -12.58 33.15
N ILE A 240 2.04 -11.68 32.21
CA ILE A 240 1.83 -10.25 32.41
C ILE A 240 0.33 -9.90 32.45
N GLY A 241 -0.49 -10.61 31.65
CA GLY A 241 -1.91 -10.37 31.54
C GLY A 241 -2.58 -11.29 30.56
N GLN A 242 -3.68 -10.78 29.99
CA GLN A 242 -4.40 -11.45 28.91
C GLN A 242 -4.68 -10.45 27.76
N HIS A 243 -4.56 -10.93 26.53
CA HIS A 243 -5.01 -10.21 25.34
C HIS A 243 -6.43 -10.65 24.95
N LYS A 244 -7.11 -9.85 24.11
CA LYS A 244 -8.47 -10.14 23.63
C LYS A 244 -8.50 -10.88 22.29
N GLY A 245 -7.35 -11.06 21.66
CA GLY A 245 -7.14 -11.73 20.37
C GLY A 245 -5.77 -11.36 19.81
N LEU A 246 -5.02 -12.32 19.27
CA LEU A 246 -3.70 -12.10 18.67
C LEU A 246 -3.76 -11.14 17.48
N TRP A 247 -4.88 -11.10 16.79
CA TRP A 247 -5.13 -10.24 15.61
C TRP A 247 -5.25 -8.75 15.92
N PHE A 248 -5.44 -8.36 17.19
CA PHE A 248 -5.41 -6.96 17.61
C PHE A 248 -4.00 -6.42 17.87
N HIS A 249 -2.97 -7.25 17.69
CA HIS A 249 -1.59 -6.90 17.99
C HIS A 249 -0.68 -7.08 16.76
N THR A 250 0.33 -6.23 16.66
CA THR A 250 1.36 -6.28 15.61
C THR A 250 2.75 -6.36 16.25
N ILE A 251 3.66 -7.11 15.64
CA ILE A 251 5.07 -7.15 16.06
C ILE A 251 5.65 -5.73 16.05
N GLY A 252 6.34 -5.35 17.13
CA GLY A 252 6.85 -4.00 17.35
C GLY A 252 5.84 -3.03 17.96
N GLN A 253 4.58 -3.42 18.17
CA GLN A 253 3.57 -2.56 18.80
C GLN A 253 3.97 -2.27 20.27
N ARG A 254 3.89 -0.98 20.65
CA ARG A 254 4.13 -0.49 22.01
C ARG A 254 2.87 0.05 22.67
N LYS A 255 2.05 0.79 21.88
CA LYS A 255 0.87 1.51 22.39
C LYS A 255 -0.40 0.64 22.34
N GLY A 256 -1.38 0.94 23.20
CA GLY A 256 -2.70 0.34 23.16
C GLY A 256 -2.81 -1.07 23.73
N MET A 257 -1.79 -1.58 24.44
CA MET A 257 -1.82 -2.93 25.02
C MET A 257 -2.53 -3.00 26.38
N GLY A 258 -2.56 -1.90 27.13
CA GLY A 258 -3.29 -1.82 28.41
C GLY A 258 -2.69 -2.61 29.57
N PHE A 259 -1.44 -3.11 29.47
CA PHE A 259 -0.78 -3.87 30.54
C PHE A 259 -0.02 -2.92 31.47
N GLY A 260 -0.17 -3.14 32.79
CA GLY A 260 0.61 -2.43 33.81
C GLY A 260 2.08 -2.85 33.82
N GLY A 261 2.94 -2.02 34.46
CA GLY A 261 4.36 -2.35 34.64
C GLY A 261 5.25 -2.23 33.43
N GLY A 262 4.74 -1.63 32.30
CA GLY A 262 5.54 -1.42 31.08
C GLY A 262 6.54 -0.27 31.16
N PRO A 263 7.17 0.08 30.02
CA PRO A 263 6.69 -0.17 28.65
C PRO A 263 6.92 -1.60 28.15
N TRP A 264 5.96 -2.10 27.39
CA TRP A 264 5.99 -3.41 26.76
C TRP A 264 6.01 -3.28 25.23
N PHE A 265 6.72 -4.20 24.55
CA PHE A 265 6.72 -4.33 23.09
C PHE A 265 6.28 -5.74 22.69
N VAL A 266 5.41 -5.86 21.72
CA VAL A 266 5.05 -7.14 21.11
C VAL A 266 6.24 -7.65 20.30
N VAL A 267 6.74 -8.85 20.61
CA VAL A 267 7.92 -9.42 19.94
C VAL A 267 7.62 -10.73 19.21
N LYS A 268 6.58 -11.49 19.64
CA LYS A 268 6.20 -12.74 19.00
C LYS A 268 4.72 -13.05 19.24
N LYS A 269 4.09 -13.74 18.29
CA LYS A 269 2.76 -14.33 18.42
C LYS A 269 2.88 -15.84 18.27
N ASP A 270 2.29 -16.61 19.17
CA ASP A 270 2.12 -18.05 19.02
C ASP A 270 0.64 -18.34 18.78
N VAL A 271 0.29 -18.61 17.53
CA VAL A 271 -1.11 -18.81 17.12
C VAL A 271 -1.66 -20.14 17.65
N HIS A 272 -0.81 -21.17 17.74
CA HIS A 272 -1.22 -22.50 18.22
C HIS A 272 -1.54 -22.51 19.71
N LEU A 273 -0.71 -21.84 20.50
CA LEU A 273 -0.89 -21.71 21.94
C LEU A 273 -1.78 -20.53 22.35
N ASN A 274 -2.15 -19.66 21.40
CA ASN A 274 -2.86 -18.40 21.62
C ASN A 274 -2.15 -17.51 22.65
N ILE A 275 -0.81 -17.36 22.50
CA ILE A 275 0.05 -16.59 23.40
C ILE A 275 0.64 -15.39 22.67
N LEU A 276 0.57 -14.22 23.31
CA LEU A 276 1.27 -13.01 22.91
C LEU A 276 2.54 -12.86 23.76
N TYR A 277 3.70 -12.88 23.13
CA TYR A 277 4.96 -12.60 23.81
C TYR A 277 5.31 -11.13 23.73
N VAL A 278 5.68 -10.57 24.87
CA VAL A 278 6.08 -9.17 25.01
C VAL A 278 7.46 -9.08 25.66
N SER A 279 8.22 -8.04 25.37
CA SER A 279 9.51 -7.73 25.96
C SER A 279 9.42 -6.41 26.73
N HIS A 280 10.07 -6.35 27.89
CA HIS A 280 10.06 -5.16 28.76
C HIS A 280 11.16 -4.19 28.38
N GLY A 281 10.89 -2.90 28.53
CA GLY A 281 11.89 -1.83 28.39
C GLY A 281 11.52 -0.78 27.36
N TYR A 282 12.30 0.29 27.32
CA TYR A 282 12.07 1.41 26.39
C TYR A 282 12.53 1.08 24.97
N ASP A 283 13.51 0.18 24.83
CA ASP A 283 14.14 -0.19 23.55
C ASP A 283 14.71 -1.62 23.62
N PRO A 284 13.85 -2.65 23.72
CA PRO A 284 14.33 -4.03 23.84
C PRO A 284 14.93 -4.52 22.50
N GLN A 285 16.15 -5.08 22.55
CA GLN A 285 16.85 -5.62 21.39
C GLN A 285 16.05 -6.73 20.66
N THR A 286 15.22 -7.45 21.40
CA THR A 286 14.30 -8.48 20.86
C THR A 286 13.24 -7.94 19.91
N ALA A 287 12.99 -6.61 19.90
CA ALA A 287 12.09 -5.96 18.96
C ALA A 287 12.74 -5.65 17.60
N TYR A 288 14.06 -5.89 17.47
CA TYR A 288 14.82 -5.57 16.27
C TYR A 288 15.22 -6.83 15.50
N LYS A 289 15.29 -6.70 14.18
CA LYS A 289 15.88 -7.68 13.28
C LYS A 289 16.77 -6.96 12.26
N GLN A 290 17.84 -7.61 11.85
CA GLN A 290 18.73 -7.11 10.81
C GLN A 290 18.59 -7.94 9.53
N ASP A 291 18.37 -9.24 9.70
CA ASP A 291 18.16 -10.17 8.61
C ASP A 291 16.75 -10.76 8.71
N PHE A 292 16.05 -10.84 7.56
CA PHE A 292 14.73 -11.45 7.51
C PHE A 292 14.40 -11.93 6.10
N PRO A 293 13.71 -13.10 5.97
CA PRO A 293 13.29 -13.64 4.69
C PRO A 293 12.05 -12.92 4.14
N ILE A 294 11.99 -12.87 2.81
CA ILE A 294 10.80 -12.49 2.04
C ILE A 294 10.49 -13.57 1.01
N HIS A 295 9.23 -13.88 0.85
CA HIS A 295 8.72 -14.89 -0.08
C HIS A 295 7.77 -14.26 -1.10
N ASP A 296 7.40 -15.05 -2.12
CA ASP A 296 6.44 -14.65 -3.15
C ASP A 296 6.79 -13.27 -3.75
N PHE A 297 8.07 -13.08 -4.09
CA PHE A 297 8.52 -11.80 -4.63
C PHE A 297 7.85 -11.50 -5.97
N HIS A 298 7.11 -10.42 -6.00
CA HIS A 298 6.48 -9.87 -7.19
C HIS A 298 7.35 -8.78 -7.79
N ALA A 299 7.91 -9.04 -8.97
CA ALA A 299 8.66 -8.05 -9.74
C ALA A 299 7.68 -7.17 -10.55
N LEU A 300 7.81 -5.85 -10.45
CA LEU A 300 6.91 -4.90 -11.13
C LEU A 300 7.14 -4.83 -12.64
N THR A 301 8.38 -4.67 -13.06
CA THR A 301 8.74 -4.42 -14.46
C THR A 301 9.61 -5.52 -15.05
N LEU A 302 10.68 -5.86 -14.37
CA LEU A 302 11.61 -6.92 -14.77
C LEU A 302 11.98 -7.80 -13.56
N PRO A 303 12.27 -9.10 -13.77
CA PRO A 303 12.92 -9.93 -12.75
C PRO A 303 14.22 -9.30 -12.25
N LEU A 304 14.52 -9.46 -10.95
CA LEU A 304 15.69 -8.83 -10.32
C LEU A 304 17.00 -9.18 -11.00
N GLU A 305 17.13 -10.41 -11.50
CA GLU A 305 18.31 -10.87 -12.25
C GLU A 305 18.55 -10.06 -13.54
N GLN A 306 17.48 -9.55 -14.13
CA GLN A 306 17.57 -8.68 -15.31
C GLN A 306 17.86 -7.23 -14.93
N CYS A 307 17.41 -6.78 -13.74
CA CYS A 307 17.72 -5.44 -13.24
C CYS A 307 19.20 -5.30 -12.84
N PHE A 308 19.78 -6.32 -12.22
CA PHE A 308 21.13 -6.28 -11.64
C PHE A 308 22.17 -7.12 -12.40
N GLY A 309 21.75 -7.91 -13.38
CA GLY A 309 22.59 -8.94 -14.00
C GLY A 309 22.68 -10.19 -13.12
N SER A 310 23.73 -11.00 -13.33
CA SER A 310 23.94 -12.20 -12.51
C SER A 310 24.15 -11.83 -11.03
N PRO A 311 23.68 -12.68 -10.08
CA PRO A 311 23.83 -12.39 -8.66
C PRO A 311 25.30 -12.18 -8.32
N LEU A 312 25.57 -11.07 -7.64
CA LEU A 312 26.86 -10.86 -7.02
C LEU A 312 27.02 -11.85 -5.87
N THR A 313 28.22 -12.31 -5.61
CA THR A 313 28.52 -13.19 -4.45
C THR A 313 28.15 -12.55 -3.11
N SER A 314 27.91 -11.23 -3.09
CA SER A 314 27.49 -10.42 -1.94
C SER A 314 25.99 -10.03 -1.95
N GLY A 315 25.17 -10.59 -2.87
CA GLY A 315 23.78 -10.18 -3.07
C GLY A 315 23.62 -8.90 -3.88
N TYR A 316 22.37 -8.52 -4.16
CA TYR A 316 22.02 -7.31 -4.90
C TYR A 316 21.98 -6.09 -3.97
N PRO A 317 22.71 -5.00 -4.26
CA PRO A 317 22.61 -3.77 -3.47
C PRO A 317 21.25 -3.11 -3.70
N ILE A 318 20.51 -2.87 -2.61
CA ILE A 318 19.14 -2.34 -2.64
C ILE A 318 18.95 -1.25 -1.59
N THR A 319 17.84 -0.51 -1.72
CA THR A 319 17.16 0.11 -0.58
C THR A 319 15.78 -0.49 -0.44
N PHE A 320 15.20 -0.42 0.76
CA PHE A 320 13.90 -1.05 0.98
C PHE A 320 13.07 -0.35 2.08
N LYS A 321 11.77 -0.64 2.07
CA LYS A 321 10.81 -0.27 3.12
C LYS A 321 10.03 -1.51 3.58
N ILE A 322 9.75 -1.61 4.89
CA ILE A 322 8.89 -2.66 5.45
C ILE A 322 7.52 -2.14 5.90
N ARG A 323 7.30 -0.85 5.77
CA ARG A 323 6.06 -0.12 6.08
C ARG A 323 6.10 1.26 5.44
N HIS A 324 4.97 1.93 5.42
CA HIS A 324 4.90 3.31 4.92
C HIS A 324 5.63 4.27 5.88
N THR A 325 6.83 4.65 5.51
CA THR A 325 7.70 5.61 6.22
C THR A 325 8.52 6.40 5.20
N PRO A 326 8.96 7.63 5.51
CA PRO A 326 9.79 8.40 4.59
C PRO A 326 11.20 7.84 4.41
N GLU A 327 11.64 6.94 5.29
CA GLU A 327 13.01 6.40 5.27
C GLU A 327 13.14 5.20 4.33
N TYR A 328 14.13 5.25 3.44
CA TYR A 328 14.63 4.14 2.65
C TYR A 328 15.85 3.54 3.33
N ILE A 329 15.81 2.24 3.64
CA ILE A 329 16.84 1.56 4.41
C ILE A 329 17.78 0.86 3.43
N PRO A 330 19.10 1.16 3.44
CA PRO A 330 20.06 0.43 2.62
C PRO A 330 20.22 -1.01 3.09
N GLY A 331 20.49 -1.91 2.15
CA GLY A 331 20.71 -3.31 2.43
C GLY A 331 21.18 -4.08 1.21
N THR A 332 21.24 -5.41 1.35
CA THR A 332 21.46 -6.34 0.24
C THR A 332 20.38 -7.39 0.21
N LEU A 333 20.10 -7.91 -0.97
CA LEU A 333 19.10 -8.93 -1.23
C LEU A 333 19.78 -10.18 -1.76
N GLU A 334 19.78 -11.24 -0.98
CA GLU A 334 20.40 -12.53 -1.33
C GLU A 334 19.33 -13.53 -1.80
N PRO A 335 19.47 -14.13 -3.00
CA PRO A 335 18.55 -15.19 -3.45
C PRO A 335 18.62 -16.43 -2.55
N THR A 336 17.46 -17.01 -2.25
CA THR A 336 17.32 -18.27 -1.50
C THR A 336 16.52 -19.28 -2.32
N ALA A 337 16.35 -20.50 -1.82
CA ALA A 337 15.54 -21.52 -2.50
C ALA A 337 14.07 -21.11 -2.67
N ASP A 338 13.50 -20.37 -1.70
CA ASP A 338 12.07 -20.05 -1.60
C ASP A 338 11.78 -18.55 -1.69
N GLY A 339 12.76 -17.73 -2.14
CA GLY A 339 12.59 -16.28 -2.23
C GLY A 339 13.91 -15.53 -2.06
N TYR A 340 13.94 -14.58 -1.13
CA TYR A 340 15.14 -13.78 -0.86
C TYR A 340 15.34 -13.57 0.64
N LEU A 341 16.60 -13.39 1.04
CA LEU A 341 16.98 -12.91 2.37
C LEU A 341 17.41 -11.44 2.27
N VAL A 342 16.76 -10.59 3.05
CA VAL A 342 17.12 -9.18 3.18
C VAL A 342 18.13 -9.03 4.30
N HIS A 343 19.30 -8.44 4.00
CA HIS A 343 20.30 -8.03 4.96
C HIS A 343 20.27 -6.51 5.09
N SER A 344 19.79 -6.01 6.21
CA SER A 344 19.71 -4.57 6.47
C SER A 344 21.05 -4.01 6.93
N SER A 345 21.38 -2.78 6.51
CA SER A 345 22.58 -2.08 7.00
C SER A 345 22.51 -1.71 8.49
N LYS A 346 21.31 -1.75 9.10
CA LYS A 346 21.07 -1.45 10.51
C LYS A 346 19.95 -2.34 11.08
N PRO A 347 19.90 -2.56 12.40
CA PRO A 347 18.77 -3.23 13.04
C PRO A 347 17.46 -2.45 12.80
N ILE A 348 16.38 -3.18 12.45
CA ILE A 348 15.07 -2.62 12.14
C ILE A 348 14.05 -3.04 13.20
N HIS A 349 13.36 -2.04 13.74
CA HIS A 349 12.30 -2.28 14.72
C HIS A 349 11.02 -2.79 14.06
N GLY A 350 10.45 -3.86 14.62
CA GLY A 350 9.10 -4.31 14.30
C GLY A 350 8.94 -4.88 12.89
N VAL A 351 9.90 -5.68 12.42
CA VAL A 351 9.75 -6.52 11.22
C VAL A 351 8.62 -7.52 11.47
N ALA A 352 7.51 -7.38 10.77
CA ALA A 352 6.28 -8.13 11.03
C ALA A 352 5.92 -9.05 9.85
N PRO A 353 5.67 -10.35 10.10
CA PRO A 353 5.19 -11.26 9.07
C PRO A 353 3.87 -10.78 8.45
N GLY A 354 3.74 -10.94 7.13
CA GLY A 354 2.56 -10.53 6.37
C GLY A 354 2.61 -9.08 5.86
N GLN A 355 3.58 -8.26 6.31
CA GLN A 355 3.89 -6.99 5.66
C GLN A 355 4.69 -7.23 4.39
N PHE A 356 4.59 -6.32 3.42
CA PHE A 356 5.43 -6.35 2.25
C PHE A 356 6.75 -5.61 2.52
N CYS A 357 7.87 -6.28 2.21
CA CYS A 357 9.15 -5.61 2.05
C CYS A 357 9.24 -5.13 0.61
N VAL A 358 9.18 -3.82 0.43
CA VAL A 358 9.25 -3.18 -0.88
C VAL A 358 10.69 -2.86 -1.22
N ILE A 359 11.13 -3.35 -2.37
CA ILE A 359 12.52 -3.26 -2.83
C ILE A 359 12.64 -2.15 -3.88
N TYR A 360 13.65 -1.32 -3.70
CA TYR A 360 14.02 -0.25 -4.61
C TYR A 360 15.47 -0.44 -5.06
N ASP A 361 15.85 0.21 -6.14
CA ASP A 361 17.24 0.32 -6.54
C ASP A 361 18.10 0.99 -5.44
N SER A 362 19.43 0.95 -5.58
CA SER A 362 20.35 1.51 -4.59
C SER A 362 20.21 3.03 -4.39
N ASN A 363 19.60 3.72 -5.36
CA ASN A 363 19.35 5.16 -5.33
C ASN A 363 17.94 5.50 -4.82
N HIS A 364 17.16 4.50 -4.39
CA HIS A 364 15.75 4.59 -3.96
C HIS A 364 14.83 5.32 -4.95
N HIS A 365 15.17 5.25 -6.25
CA HIS A 365 14.41 5.92 -7.30
C HIS A 365 13.39 4.98 -7.95
N ARG A 366 13.81 3.79 -8.42
CA ARG A 366 12.94 2.81 -9.05
C ARG A 366 12.45 1.77 -8.04
N CYS A 367 11.14 1.59 -7.95
CA CYS A 367 10.54 0.48 -7.21
C CYS A 367 10.62 -0.80 -8.07
N LEU A 368 11.33 -1.79 -7.58
CA LEU A 368 11.60 -3.03 -8.32
C LEU A 368 10.52 -4.10 -8.08
N GLY A 369 9.81 -3.99 -6.96
CA GLY A 369 8.78 -4.94 -6.56
C GLY A 369 8.73 -5.13 -5.05
N SER A 370 8.05 -6.18 -4.61
CA SER A 370 7.95 -6.48 -3.18
C SER A 370 7.72 -7.96 -2.91
N GLY A 371 8.15 -8.43 -1.72
CA GLY A 371 7.90 -9.77 -1.21
C GLY A 371 7.26 -9.73 0.17
N GLU A 372 6.48 -10.75 0.51
CA GLU A 372 5.87 -10.86 1.83
C GLU A 372 6.92 -11.27 2.87
N ILE A 373 7.01 -10.53 3.96
CA ILE A 373 7.89 -10.85 5.10
C ILE A 373 7.37 -12.10 5.79
N THR A 374 8.26 -13.06 6.02
CA THR A 374 8.02 -14.25 6.86
C THR A 374 9.06 -14.31 7.98
N LEU A 375 8.79 -15.03 9.05
CA LEU A 375 9.69 -15.15 10.21
C LEU A 375 9.79 -16.59 10.71
#